data_1f65f8700c6fb26e389f90fd1f5aa71f
#
_entry.id   1f65f8700c6fb26e389f90fd1f5aa71f
#
_cell.length_a   1.000
_cell.length_b   1.000
_cell.length_c   1.000
_cell.angle_alpha   90.00
_cell.angle_beta   90.00
_cell.angle_gamma   90.00
#
_symmetry.space_group_name_H-M   'P 1'
#
loop_
_entity.id
_entity.type
_entity.pdbx_description
1 polymer ?
#
loop_
_entity_poly.entity_id
_entity_poly.type
_entity_poly.pdbx_seq_one_letter_code
_entity_poly.pdbx_strand_id
1 'polypeptide(L)'
;QPILAVEQIEGYLPYTGHVSRDKPLFALHVRGESMLNAGIHDGDIVVVEQTPEARNGEIVVAMMEDEATVKRFYKENGHFRLQPENDAFEPIIVTEVAILGKVVALLRYY
;
A
#
# COMPACT_ATOMS: atom_id res chain seq x y z
N GLN A 1 9.52 19.30 -12.01
CA GLN A 1 10.02 17.98 -11.60
C GLN A 1 10.03 17.00 -12.76
N PRO A 2 11.02 16.13 -12.82
CA PRO A 2 11.01 15.10 -13.85
C PRO A 2 9.84 14.13 -13.63
N ILE A 3 9.32 13.65 -14.75
CA ILE A 3 8.28 12.63 -14.75
C ILE A 3 8.95 11.28 -14.88
N LEU A 4 8.66 10.37 -13.95
CA LEU A 4 9.23 9.04 -13.94
C LEU A 4 8.17 8.01 -14.28
N ALA A 5 8.58 6.93 -14.92
CA ALA A 5 7.70 5.79 -15.15
C ALA A 5 7.78 4.86 -13.96
N VAL A 6 6.64 4.49 -13.42
CA VAL A 6 6.52 3.57 -12.29
C VAL A 6 5.93 2.27 -12.81
N GLU A 7 6.60 1.16 -12.51
CA GLU A 7 6.13 -0.15 -12.93
C GLU A 7 4.86 -0.53 -12.20
N GLN A 8 3.91 -1.08 -12.93
CA GLN A 8 2.71 -1.70 -12.36
C GLN A 8 2.44 -3.00 -13.11
N ILE A 9 1.50 -3.80 -12.60
CA ILE A 9 1.22 -5.12 -13.18
C ILE A 9 0.90 -5.03 -14.67
N GLU A 10 0.21 -3.99 -15.12
CA GLU A 10 -0.23 -3.84 -16.50
C GLU A 10 0.68 -2.93 -17.35
N GLY A 11 1.81 -2.48 -16.82
CA GLY A 11 2.72 -1.61 -17.55
C GLY A 11 3.32 -0.52 -16.70
N TYR A 12 3.41 0.69 -17.24
CA TYR A 12 4.03 1.82 -16.56
C TYR A 12 3.07 3.00 -16.51
N LEU A 13 3.22 3.82 -15.47
CA LEU A 13 2.52 5.08 -15.36
C LEU A 13 3.49 6.18 -14.94
N PRO A 14 3.22 7.46 -15.28
CA PRO A 14 4.10 8.56 -14.88
C PRO A 14 3.92 8.86 -13.39
N TYR A 15 5.04 9.23 -12.76
CA TYR A 15 5.07 9.60 -11.37
C TYR A 15 6.05 10.75 -11.18
N THR A 16 5.63 11.81 -10.48
CA THR A 16 6.43 13.02 -10.27
C THR A 16 6.85 13.23 -8.82
N GLY A 17 6.55 12.28 -7.95
CA GLY A 17 6.86 12.40 -6.53
C GLY A 17 8.31 12.07 -6.19
N HIS A 18 8.57 11.96 -4.89
CA HIS A 18 9.90 11.60 -4.39
C HIS A 18 10.26 10.17 -4.75
N VAL A 19 11.51 9.97 -5.16
CA VAL A 19 12.05 8.64 -5.47
C VAL A 19 13.34 8.45 -4.70
N SER A 20 13.41 7.35 -3.95
CA SER A 20 14.63 6.91 -3.30
C SER A 20 15.44 6.08 -4.30
N ARG A 21 16.77 6.29 -4.34
CA ARG A 21 17.63 5.58 -5.30
C ARG A 21 17.72 4.10 -5.06
N ASP A 22 17.64 3.69 -3.79
CA ASP A 22 17.82 2.31 -3.37
C ASP A 22 16.50 1.57 -3.16
N LYS A 23 15.37 2.21 -3.43
CA LYS A 23 14.05 1.62 -3.24
C LYS A 23 13.21 1.77 -4.48
N PRO A 24 13.04 0.70 -5.25
CA PRO A 24 12.20 0.75 -6.45
C PRO A 24 10.77 1.11 -6.10
N LEU A 25 10.09 1.68 -7.07
CA LEU A 25 8.67 1.98 -6.98
C LEU A 25 7.88 1.00 -7.85
N PHE A 26 6.70 0.64 -7.38
CA PHE A 26 5.74 -0.07 -8.20
C PHE A 26 4.35 0.47 -7.90
N ALA A 27 3.37 0.06 -8.69
CA ALA A 27 2.01 0.53 -8.54
C ALA A 27 1.03 -0.62 -8.56
N LEU A 28 -0.06 -0.47 -7.82
CA LEU A 28 -1.13 -1.45 -7.74
C LEU A 28 -2.47 -0.77 -7.88
N HIS A 29 -3.41 -1.45 -8.53
CA HIS A 29 -4.81 -1.06 -8.49
C HIS A 29 -5.43 -1.54 -7.19
N VAL A 30 -6.14 -0.64 -6.52
CA VAL A 30 -6.86 -0.96 -5.29
C VAL A 30 -8.20 -1.59 -5.64
N ARG A 31 -8.54 -2.67 -4.94
CA ARG A 31 -9.83 -3.34 -5.06
C ARG A 31 -10.57 -3.23 -3.74
N GLY A 32 -11.83 -2.85 -3.83
CA GLY A 32 -12.68 -2.74 -2.64
C GLY A 32 -12.50 -1.44 -1.89
N GLU A 33 -13.22 -1.33 -0.79
CA GLU A 33 -13.36 -0.07 -0.04
C GLU A 33 -12.81 -0.16 1.38
N SER A 34 -11.89 -1.09 1.65
CA SER A 34 -11.39 -1.29 3.01
C SER A 34 -10.59 -0.11 3.54
N MET A 35 -10.15 0.79 2.67
CA MET A 35 -9.34 1.96 3.05
C MET A 35 -10.06 3.28 2.73
N LEU A 36 -11.37 3.24 2.64
CA LEU A 36 -12.20 4.39 2.25
C LEU A 36 -11.97 5.62 3.11
N ASN A 37 -11.88 5.44 4.43
CA ASN A 37 -11.72 6.55 5.36
C ASN A 37 -10.31 7.17 5.31
N ALA A 38 -9.37 6.52 4.65
CA ALA A 38 -8.06 7.08 4.36
C ALA A 38 -8.02 7.77 2.99
N GLY A 39 -9.17 7.86 2.31
CA GLY A 39 -9.26 8.49 1.00
C GLY A 39 -8.83 7.59 -0.15
N ILE A 40 -8.72 6.27 0.08
CA ILE A 40 -8.33 5.31 -0.96
C ILE A 40 -9.58 4.55 -1.37
N HIS A 41 -9.94 4.65 -2.65
CA HIS A 41 -11.17 4.08 -3.18
C HIS A 41 -10.89 2.94 -4.13
N ASP A 42 -11.90 2.09 -4.32
CA ASP A 42 -11.84 1.05 -5.34
C ASP A 42 -11.49 1.66 -6.69
N GLY A 43 -10.54 1.03 -7.39
CA GLY A 43 -10.09 1.52 -8.68
C GLY A 43 -8.94 2.53 -8.63
N ASP A 44 -8.60 3.04 -7.46
CA ASP A 44 -7.45 3.92 -7.32
C ASP A 44 -6.15 3.16 -7.60
N ILE A 45 -5.12 3.90 -7.95
CA ILE A 45 -3.78 3.36 -8.13
C ILE A 45 -2.92 3.89 -6.99
N VAL A 46 -2.32 2.99 -6.22
CA VAL A 46 -1.36 3.38 -5.18
C VAL A 46 0.05 3.19 -5.72
N VAL A 47 0.90 4.17 -5.47
CA VAL A 47 2.33 4.10 -5.76
C VAL A 47 3.02 3.64 -4.49
N VAL A 48 3.83 2.61 -4.61
CA VAL A 48 4.40 1.88 -3.49
C VAL A 48 5.92 1.89 -3.59
N GLU A 49 6.56 2.31 -2.51
CA GLU A 49 8.01 2.22 -2.38
C GLU A 49 8.34 0.85 -1.79
N GLN A 50 9.11 0.06 -2.54
CA GLN A 50 9.43 -1.30 -2.13
C GLN A 50 10.31 -1.30 -0.90
N THR A 51 9.85 -1.91 0.18
CA THR A 51 10.59 -2.06 1.42
C THR A 51 9.97 -3.19 2.23
N PRO A 52 10.76 -4.01 2.92
CA PRO A 52 10.21 -5.02 3.82
C PRO A 52 9.88 -4.46 5.21
N GLU A 53 10.21 -3.21 5.48
CA GLU A 53 10.04 -2.59 6.78
C GLU A 53 8.89 -1.61 6.79
N ALA A 54 8.22 -1.50 7.94
CA ALA A 54 7.12 -0.58 8.12
C ALA A 54 7.11 -0.05 9.54
N ARG A 55 6.57 1.15 9.70
CA ARG A 55 6.39 1.79 11.00
C ARG A 55 4.91 1.87 11.32
N ASN A 56 4.60 1.89 12.60
CA ASN A 56 3.22 2.01 13.06
C ASN A 56 2.55 3.24 12.46
N GLY A 57 1.37 3.03 11.91
CA GLY A 57 0.57 4.08 11.30
C GLY A 57 0.80 4.28 9.81
N GLU A 58 1.80 3.62 9.23
CA GLU A 58 2.01 3.72 7.78
C GLU A 58 1.03 2.86 7.02
N ILE A 59 0.65 3.32 5.83
CA ILE A 59 -0.17 2.54 4.92
C ILE A 59 0.77 1.71 4.06
N VAL A 60 0.57 0.39 4.10
CA VAL A 60 1.47 -0.56 3.47
C VAL A 60 0.71 -1.48 2.53
N VAL A 61 1.47 -2.11 1.64
CA VAL A 61 1.01 -3.26 0.88
C VAL A 61 1.63 -4.49 1.53
N ALA A 62 0.79 -5.42 1.94
CA ALA A 62 1.22 -6.65 2.59
C ALA A 62 0.65 -7.85 1.84
N MET A 63 1.37 -8.97 1.89
CA MET A 63 0.85 -10.24 1.35
C MET A 63 0.01 -10.94 2.39
N MET A 64 -1.21 -11.27 2.00
CA MET A 64 -2.12 -12.09 2.79
C MET A 64 -2.48 -13.31 1.95
N GLU A 65 -1.91 -14.46 2.33
CA GLU A 65 -2.01 -15.67 1.51
C GLU A 65 -1.43 -15.38 0.11
N ASP A 66 -2.23 -15.42 -0.92
CA ASP A 66 -1.77 -15.20 -2.29
C ASP A 66 -2.14 -13.82 -2.84
N GLU A 67 -2.64 -12.93 -1.99
CA GLU A 67 -3.11 -11.63 -2.43
C GLU A 67 -2.40 -10.49 -1.71
N ALA A 68 -2.16 -9.41 -2.45
CA ALA A 68 -1.67 -8.16 -1.86
C ALA A 68 -2.85 -7.38 -1.29
N THR A 69 -2.69 -6.85 -0.10
CA THR A 69 -3.70 -6.01 0.54
C THR A 69 -3.09 -4.69 0.97
N VAL A 70 -3.88 -3.62 0.92
CA VAL A 70 -3.49 -2.30 1.37
C VAL A 70 -4.16 -2.03 2.70
N LYS A 71 -3.37 -1.81 3.73
CA LYS A 71 -3.87 -1.61 5.09
C LYS A 71 -2.93 -0.68 5.86
N ARG A 72 -3.40 -0.17 6.98
CA ARG A 72 -2.55 0.57 7.90
C ARG A 72 -1.86 -0.41 8.85
N PHE A 73 -0.54 -0.25 8.97
CA PHE A 73 0.29 -1.20 9.68
C PHE A 73 0.46 -0.81 11.15
N TYR A 74 0.36 -1.80 12.04
CA TYR A 74 0.72 -1.65 13.44
C TYR A 74 1.41 -2.90 13.94
N LYS A 75 2.54 -2.70 14.64
CA LYS A 75 3.20 -3.76 15.39
C LYS A 75 2.84 -3.60 16.86
N GLU A 76 2.19 -4.61 17.42
CA GLU A 76 1.70 -4.61 18.78
C GLU A 76 2.33 -5.77 19.54
N ASN A 77 2.09 -5.87 20.85
CA ASN A 77 2.69 -6.92 21.66
C ASN A 77 2.32 -8.30 21.14
N GLY A 78 3.32 -9.01 20.58
CA GLY A 78 3.16 -10.39 20.17
C GLY A 78 2.46 -10.60 18.84
N HIS A 79 2.07 -9.54 18.13
CA HIS A 79 1.38 -9.69 16.86
C HIS A 79 1.50 -8.43 16.00
N PHE A 80 1.05 -8.54 14.76
CA PHE A 80 0.86 -7.42 13.85
C PHE A 80 -0.62 -7.23 13.59
N ARG A 81 -1.04 -5.98 13.47
CA ARG A 81 -2.40 -5.63 13.10
C ARG A 81 -2.39 -4.89 11.79
N LEU A 82 -3.10 -5.41 10.81
CA LEU A 82 -3.35 -4.74 9.54
C LEU A 82 -4.74 -4.13 9.63
N GLN A 83 -4.78 -2.82 9.78
CA GLN A 83 -5.98 -2.10 10.13
C GLN A 83 -6.65 -1.53 8.88
N PRO A 84 -7.89 -1.92 8.58
CA PRO A 84 -8.66 -1.24 7.55
C PRO A 84 -9.09 0.14 8.04
N GLU A 85 -9.28 1.05 7.11
CA GLU A 85 -9.82 2.38 7.37
C GLU A 85 -11.27 2.43 6.91
N ASN A 86 -12.08 1.53 7.47
CA ASN A 86 -13.50 1.40 7.17
C ASN A 86 -14.11 0.48 8.24
N ASP A 87 -15.09 0.97 8.97
CA ASP A 87 -15.68 0.24 10.08
C ASP A 87 -16.44 -1.02 9.63
N ALA A 88 -16.74 -1.15 8.37
CA ALA A 88 -17.38 -2.36 7.84
C ALA A 88 -16.42 -3.55 7.69
N PHE A 89 -15.12 -3.33 7.92
CA PHE A 89 -14.10 -4.36 7.75
C PHE A 89 -13.40 -4.62 9.09
N GLU A 90 -13.11 -5.88 9.35
CA GLU A 90 -12.42 -6.29 10.57
C GLU A 90 -10.90 -6.15 10.44
N PRO A 91 -10.20 -5.76 11.52
CA PRO A 91 -8.75 -5.80 11.53
C PRO A 91 -8.22 -7.22 11.32
N ILE A 92 -7.08 -7.31 10.66
CA ILE A 92 -6.39 -8.59 10.42
C ILE A 92 -5.26 -8.69 11.44
N ILE A 93 -5.32 -9.71 12.29
CA ILE A 93 -4.31 -9.95 13.34
C ILE A 93 -3.51 -11.18 12.95
N VAL A 94 -2.20 -11.01 12.84
CA VAL A 94 -1.30 -12.10 12.42
C VAL A 94 -0.03 -12.07 13.25
N THR A 95 0.64 -13.22 13.36
CA THR A 95 1.92 -13.30 14.06
C THR A 95 3.10 -13.06 13.12
N GLU A 96 2.87 -13.22 11.82
CA GLU A 96 3.87 -12.96 10.79
C GLU A 96 3.20 -12.22 9.64
N VAL A 97 3.94 -11.31 9.03
CA VAL A 97 3.44 -10.55 7.87
C VAL A 97 4.60 -10.26 6.93
N ALA A 98 4.35 -10.40 5.64
CA ALA A 98 5.30 -10.02 4.61
C ALA A 98 4.88 -8.66 4.04
N ILE A 99 5.68 -7.64 4.31
CA ILE A 99 5.47 -6.30 3.80
C ILE A 99 6.15 -6.20 2.44
N LEU A 100 5.41 -5.76 1.44
CA LEU A 100 5.92 -5.54 0.09
C LEU A 100 6.41 -4.11 -0.08
N GLY A 101 5.77 -3.17 0.58
CA GLY A 101 6.17 -1.79 0.47
C GLY A 101 5.26 -0.82 1.20
N LYS A 102 5.65 0.44 1.16
CA LYS A 102 4.93 1.55 1.78
C LYS A 102 4.25 2.38 0.70
N VAL A 103 2.98 2.70 0.89
CA VAL A 103 2.24 3.56 -0.03
C VAL A 103 2.74 4.99 0.13
N VAL A 104 3.20 5.60 -0.96
CA VAL A 104 3.77 6.95 -0.95
C VAL A 104 2.94 7.95 -1.77
N ALA A 105 2.04 7.45 -2.61
CA ALA A 105 1.19 8.33 -3.42
C ALA A 105 -0.03 7.58 -3.92
N LEU A 106 -1.01 8.34 -4.41
CA LEU A 106 -2.24 7.79 -4.96
C LEU A 106 -2.56 8.54 -6.24
N LEU A 107 -3.00 7.80 -7.25
CA LEU A 107 -3.47 8.36 -8.51
C LEU A 107 -4.91 7.93 -8.74
N ARG A 108 -5.72 8.89 -9.15
CA ARG A 108 -7.12 8.65 -9.49
C ARG A 108 -7.44 9.39 -10.78
N TYR A 109 -7.91 8.62 -11.75
CA TYR A 109 -8.34 9.19 -13.03
C TYR A 109 -9.86 9.29 -13.06
N TYR A 110 -10.33 10.36 -13.60
CA TYR A 110 -11.78 10.62 -13.73
C TYR A 110 -12.23 10.48 -15.18
#